data_a924325e195e384cc70cced0a64f5fa4
#
_entry.id   a924325e195e384cc70cced0a64f5fa4
#
_cell.length_a   1.000
_cell.length_b   1.000
_cell.length_c   1.000
_cell.angle_alpha   90.00
_cell.angle_beta   90.00
_cell.angle_gamma   90.00
#
_symmetry.space_group_name_H-M   'P 1'
#
loop_
_entity.id
_entity.type
_entity.pdbx_description
1 polymer ?
#
loop_
_entity_poly.entity_id
_entity_poly.type
_entity_poly.pdbx_seq_one_letter_code
_entity_poly.pdbx_strand_id
1 'polypeptide(L)'
;MQGLDQLSVVMTNLAYALVFLAIGLFGLFALGYAFILWFRNRNREEYSLSFVTLEVVLPRDNEIKIDVAEQMFASLYSVKNEEWYAFLQSEHAVSFEIVGKKEDIRFYACVPHELMELVEKQIHGAYPGAQIKAVEESSIFDENGKVAFESLVKTQAGYYPIQSFRDLATDPLSSVTSFLAKMRENEGAMLQVVVSPASHAWSNRGHGYISKSKKDESNPEKASYSVDPKALEAIERSAGKPGFEVSVRLVVNAPTKNEAHTLLKQFAGTFSQFAGPYNKFKKQRIWLKRLFMVDFIYRYQALFWGRSILNAEELATIFHFPNKQVETPHIHWLTAKMAPAPSQIPNEGLYLGKSVYRGMSRKIYISDKDRARHMYIIGKTGTGKSEFLMDMLLQDIRAGKGVCFIDPHDSVEKLLEYIPPERAEDVIYFNPADTDRPMGLNMLEARMEEEKQFVASSIINLMYKLYDPHKTGIIGPRFEHAIRNAMMTVMVEPGAT
;
A
#
# COMPACT_ATOMS: atom_id res chain seq x y z
N MET A 1 -15.25 -59.93 -59.97
CA MET A 1 -15.63 -59.84 -58.57
C MET A 1 -14.41 -59.94 -57.62
N GLN A 2 -13.52 -60.90 -57.71
CA GLN A 2 -12.37 -61.05 -56.80
C GLN A 2 -11.42 -59.82 -56.70
N GLY A 3 -11.24 -59.05 -57.80
CA GLY A 3 -10.38 -57.84 -57.76
C GLY A 3 -10.96 -56.63 -56.99
N LEU A 4 -12.28 -56.52 -56.97
CA LEU A 4 -12.96 -55.45 -56.21
C LEU A 4 -12.95 -55.70 -54.70
N ASP A 5 -13.05 -57.00 -54.30
CA ASP A 5 -12.97 -57.41 -52.90
C ASP A 5 -11.56 -57.20 -52.30
N GLN A 6 -10.52 -57.51 -53.09
CA GLN A 6 -9.13 -57.24 -52.67
C GLN A 6 -8.84 -55.73 -52.56
N LEU A 7 -9.38 -54.94 -53.47
CA LEU A 7 -9.20 -53.50 -53.43
C LEU A 7 -9.90 -52.86 -52.19
N SER A 8 -11.10 -53.39 -51.86
CA SER A 8 -11.84 -52.93 -50.67
C SER A 8 -11.10 -53.26 -49.35
N VAL A 9 -10.53 -54.47 -49.27
CA VAL A 9 -9.74 -54.91 -48.12
C VAL A 9 -8.46 -54.06 -47.98
N VAL A 10 -7.76 -53.73 -49.05
CA VAL A 10 -6.56 -52.86 -49.03
C VAL A 10 -6.93 -51.47 -48.64
N MET A 11 -8.00 -50.90 -49.18
CA MET A 11 -8.48 -49.58 -48.80
C MET A 11 -8.90 -49.47 -47.31
N THR A 12 -9.56 -50.53 -46.82
CA THR A 12 -9.96 -50.60 -45.39
C THR A 12 -8.75 -50.69 -44.48
N ASN A 13 -7.76 -51.54 -44.83
CA ASN A 13 -6.51 -51.62 -44.04
C ASN A 13 -5.70 -50.34 -44.09
N LEU A 14 -5.65 -49.61 -45.20
CA LEU A 14 -5.02 -48.32 -45.35
C LEU A 14 -5.73 -47.27 -44.47
N ALA A 15 -7.08 -47.29 -44.46
CA ALA A 15 -7.86 -46.38 -43.58
C ALA A 15 -7.58 -46.64 -42.10
N TYR A 16 -7.53 -47.93 -41.68
CA TYR A 16 -7.14 -48.24 -40.28
C TYR A 16 -5.70 -47.80 -39.96
N ALA A 17 -4.75 -48.04 -40.87
CA ALA A 17 -3.37 -47.59 -40.67
C ALA A 17 -3.26 -46.08 -40.53
N LEU A 18 -4.00 -45.30 -41.33
CA LEU A 18 -4.08 -43.84 -41.21
C LEU A 18 -4.72 -43.38 -39.88
N VAL A 19 -5.78 -44.03 -39.42
CA VAL A 19 -6.42 -43.75 -38.13
C VAL A 19 -5.46 -44.06 -36.99
N PHE A 20 -4.79 -45.21 -36.99
CA PHE A 20 -3.79 -45.52 -35.95
C PHE A 20 -2.60 -44.56 -35.95
N LEU A 21 -2.13 -44.16 -37.14
CA LEU A 21 -1.08 -43.15 -37.28
C LEU A 21 -1.53 -41.79 -36.69
N ALA A 22 -2.77 -41.36 -37.01
CA ALA A 22 -3.33 -40.10 -36.47
C ALA A 22 -3.48 -40.16 -34.95
N ILE A 23 -3.95 -41.26 -34.38
CA ILE A 23 -4.03 -41.48 -32.94
C ILE A 23 -2.64 -41.46 -32.31
N GLY A 24 -1.66 -42.12 -32.93
CA GLY A 24 -0.26 -42.10 -32.44
C GLY A 24 0.36 -40.69 -32.44
N LEU A 25 0.19 -39.95 -33.55
CA LEU A 25 0.63 -38.57 -33.63
C LEU A 25 -0.06 -37.66 -32.61
N PHE A 26 -1.37 -37.82 -32.42
CA PHE A 26 -2.11 -37.10 -31.39
C PHE A 26 -1.61 -37.44 -29.99
N GLY A 27 -1.34 -38.71 -29.72
CA GLY A 27 -0.76 -39.15 -28.44
C GLY A 27 0.63 -38.54 -28.18
N LEU A 28 1.50 -38.55 -29.20
CA LEU A 28 2.82 -37.91 -29.10
C LEU A 28 2.71 -36.39 -28.86
N PHE A 29 1.80 -35.74 -29.58
CA PHE A 29 1.55 -34.28 -29.36
C PHE A 29 1.02 -34.01 -27.96
N ALA A 30 0.07 -34.82 -27.48
CA ALA A 30 -0.48 -34.69 -26.14
C ALA A 30 0.59 -34.90 -25.04
N LEU A 31 1.46 -35.90 -25.22
CA LEU A 31 2.59 -36.17 -24.32
C LEU A 31 3.61 -35.01 -24.34
N GLY A 32 3.95 -34.52 -25.54
CA GLY A 32 4.84 -33.34 -25.67
C GLY A 32 4.25 -32.11 -25.00
N TYR A 33 2.96 -31.84 -25.19
CA TYR A 33 2.26 -30.74 -24.53
C TYR A 33 2.21 -30.92 -23.00
N ALA A 34 1.91 -32.13 -22.53
CA ALA A 34 1.92 -32.44 -21.10
C ALA A 34 3.33 -32.25 -20.47
N PHE A 35 4.38 -32.66 -21.22
CA PHE A 35 5.77 -32.45 -20.80
C PHE A 35 6.11 -30.96 -20.71
N ILE A 36 5.72 -30.13 -21.68
CA ILE A 36 5.91 -28.70 -21.66
C ILE A 36 5.19 -28.07 -20.44
N LEU A 37 3.94 -28.45 -20.18
CA LEU A 37 3.19 -27.98 -19.02
C LEU A 37 3.85 -28.38 -17.71
N TRP A 38 4.33 -29.63 -17.61
CA TRP A 38 5.04 -30.13 -16.44
C TRP A 38 6.34 -29.36 -16.23
N PHE A 39 7.14 -29.17 -17.27
CA PHE A 39 8.41 -28.48 -17.24
C PHE A 39 8.22 -27.01 -16.83
N ARG A 40 7.24 -26.33 -17.43
CA ARG A 40 6.89 -24.93 -17.14
C ARG A 40 6.46 -24.72 -15.67
N ASN A 41 5.77 -25.69 -15.10
CA ASN A 41 5.21 -25.54 -13.76
C ASN A 41 6.01 -26.27 -12.65
N ARG A 42 7.15 -26.89 -12.96
CA ARG A 42 7.90 -27.67 -11.97
C ARG A 42 8.42 -26.84 -10.79
N ASN A 43 8.77 -25.58 -11.02
CA ASN A 43 9.30 -24.65 -9.99
C ASN A 43 8.22 -23.66 -9.51
N ARG A 44 6.97 -23.93 -9.81
CA ARG A 44 5.84 -23.03 -9.52
C ARG A 44 5.69 -22.74 -8.02
N GLU A 45 5.93 -23.74 -7.19
CA GLU A 45 5.84 -23.62 -5.73
C GLU A 45 6.94 -22.72 -5.17
N GLU A 46 8.19 -22.96 -5.54
CA GLU A 46 9.33 -22.14 -5.15
C GLU A 46 9.16 -20.68 -5.58
N TYR A 47 8.72 -20.46 -6.81
CA TYR A 47 8.41 -19.13 -7.33
C TYR A 47 7.31 -18.43 -6.53
N SER A 48 6.26 -19.14 -6.13
CA SER A 48 5.18 -18.58 -5.32
C SER A 48 5.60 -18.23 -3.89
N LEU A 49 6.48 -19.02 -3.29
CA LEU A 49 7.01 -18.75 -1.95
C LEU A 49 7.93 -17.50 -1.92
N SER A 50 8.41 -17.04 -3.08
CA SER A 50 9.18 -15.81 -3.20
C SER A 50 8.33 -14.54 -3.26
N PHE A 51 6.99 -14.65 -3.22
CA PHE A 51 6.11 -13.49 -3.28
C PHE A 51 6.22 -12.62 -2.04
N VAL A 52 6.31 -11.31 -2.26
CA VAL A 52 6.27 -10.29 -1.22
C VAL A 52 4.91 -9.60 -1.29
N THR A 53 4.24 -9.48 -0.15
CA THR A 53 2.97 -8.76 -0.05
C THR A 53 3.25 -7.30 0.28
N LEU A 54 2.93 -6.42 -0.65
CA LEU A 54 3.06 -4.97 -0.52
C LEU A 54 1.69 -4.37 -0.17
N GLU A 55 1.54 -3.82 1.02
CA GLU A 55 0.39 -3.01 1.37
C GLU A 55 0.55 -1.62 0.76
N VAL A 56 -0.47 -1.17 0.02
CA VAL A 56 -0.48 0.13 -0.64
C VAL A 56 -1.52 1.02 0.02
N VAL A 57 -1.05 2.04 0.74
CA VAL A 57 -1.89 2.97 1.48
C VAL A 57 -1.82 4.35 0.85
N LEU A 58 -2.98 4.94 0.55
CA LEU A 58 -3.07 6.27 -0.06
C LEU A 58 -3.60 7.32 0.92
N PRO A 59 -3.30 8.60 0.70
CA PRO A 59 -3.94 9.68 1.43
C PRO A 59 -5.42 9.77 1.06
N ARG A 60 -6.27 10.11 2.04
CA ARG A 60 -7.73 10.21 1.83
C ARG A 60 -8.13 11.28 0.81
N ASP A 61 -7.30 12.31 0.63
CA ASP A 61 -7.45 13.37 -0.35
C ASP A 61 -6.84 13.04 -1.73
N ASN A 62 -6.63 11.75 -2.03
CA ASN A 62 -6.12 11.31 -3.33
C ASN A 62 -7.10 11.66 -4.47
N GLU A 63 -6.68 12.54 -5.38
CA GLU A 63 -7.47 13.01 -6.54
C GLU A 63 -7.11 12.31 -7.85
N ILE A 64 -6.22 11.31 -7.78
CA ILE A 64 -5.73 10.62 -8.98
C ILE A 64 -6.88 9.83 -9.62
N LYS A 65 -7.08 10.08 -10.92
CA LYS A 65 -8.13 9.45 -11.70
C LYS A 65 -7.78 8.02 -12.10
N ILE A 66 -8.79 7.22 -12.46
CA ILE A 66 -8.65 5.83 -12.89
C ILE A 66 -7.79 5.68 -14.16
N ASP A 67 -7.74 6.70 -15.02
CA ASP A 67 -6.87 6.71 -16.20
C ASP A 67 -5.39 6.46 -15.87
N VAL A 68 -4.95 6.89 -14.70
CA VAL A 68 -3.58 6.67 -14.24
C VAL A 68 -3.33 5.20 -13.89
N ALA A 69 -4.36 4.50 -13.37
CA ALA A 69 -4.27 3.05 -13.17
C ALA A 69 -4.17 2.31 -14.51
N GLU A 70 -4.90 2.76 -15.55
CA GLU A 70 -4.75 2.21 -16.91
C GLU A 70 -3.30 2.34 -17.40
N GLN A 71 -2.67 3.51 -17.20
CA GLN A 71 -1.27 3.73 -17.56
C GLN A 71 -0.30 2.87 -16.74
N MET A 72 -0.56 2.71 -15.43
CA MET A 72 0.21 1.83 -14.55
C MET A 72 0.18 0.39 -15.07
N PHE A 73 -1.00 -0.15 -15.37
CA PHE A 73 -1.12 -1.49 -15.93
C PHE A 73 -0.44 -1.60 -17.29
N ALA A 74 -0.64 -0.62 -18.18
CA ALA A 74 0.04 -0.60 -19.47
C ALA A 74 1.57 -0.66 -19.32
N SER A 75 2.13 0.03 -18.33
CA SER A 75 3.57 -0.02 -18.03
C SER A 75 4.02 -1.39 -17.49
N LEU A 76 3.17 -2.09 -16.73
CA LEU A 76 3.45 -3.45 -16.26
C LEU A 76 3.51 -4.49 -17.40
N TYR A 77 3.05 -4.15 -18.60
CA TYR A 77 3.20 -5.02 -19.78
C TYR A 77 4.67 -5.28 -20.13
N SER A 78 5.59 -4.39 -19.72
CA SER A 78 7.04 -4.56 -19.89
C SER A 78 7.64 -5.76 -19.14
N VAL A 79 6.90 -6.34 -18.18
CA VAL A 79 7.30 -7.58 -17.46
C VAL A 79 7.25 -8.81 -18.38
N LYS A 80 6.66 -8.68 -19.57
CA LYS A 80 6.54 -9.76 -20.53
C LYS A 80 7.91 -10.28 -20.95
N ASN A 81 8.09 -11.60 -20.82
CA ASN A 81 9.27 -12.25 -21.36
C ASN A 81 9.09 -12.41 -22.87
N GLU A 82 9.99 -11.80 -23.67
CA GLU A 82 9.97 -11.84 -25.13
C GLU A 82 10.96 -12.86 -25.72
N GLU A 83 11.64 -13.64 -24.88
CA GLU A 83 12.57 -14.64 -25.35
C GLU A 83 11.85 -15.78 -26.09
N TRP A 84 12.47 -16.35 -27.14
CA TRP A 84 11.89 -17.38 -27.97
C TRP A 84 11.47 -18.66 -27.20
N TYR A 85 12.09 -18.91 -26.04
CA TYR A 85 11.79 -20.05 -25.15
C TYR A 85 10.88 -19.66 -23.97
N ALA A 86 10.31 -18.45 -23.97
CA ALA A 86 9.40 -18.01 -22.92
C ALA A 86 8.20 -18.95 -22.68
N PHE A 87 7.81 -19.74 -23.72
CA PHE A 87 6.74 -20.73 -23.59
C PHE A 87 7.09 -21.89 -22.64
N LEU A 88 8.39 -22.09 -22.33
CA LEU A 88 8.88 -23.10 -21.37
C LEU A 88 9.01 -22.54 -19.94
N GLN A 89 8.95 -21.24 -19.77
CA GLN A 89 9.08 -20.59 -18.46
C GLN A 89 7.73 -20.32 -17.83
N SER A 90 7.70 -20.24 -16.49
CA SER A 90 6.52 -19.77 -15.79
C SER A 90 6.29 -18.28 -16.11
N GLU A 91 5.06 -17.92 -16.43
CA GLU A 91 4.71 -16.53 -16.66
C GLU A 91 4.83 -15.75 -15.34
N HIS A 92 5.50 -14.60 -15.40
CA HIS A 92 5.52 -13.69 -14.28
C HIS A 92 4.09 -13.15 -14.04
N ALA A 93 3.57 -13.40 -12.87
CA ALA A 93 2.25 -12.94 -12.47
C ALA A 93 2.37 -11.98 -11.27
N VAL A 94 1.52 -10.98 -11.26
CA VAL A 94 1.33 -10.04 -10.14
C VAL A 94 -0.10 -10.19 -9.66
N SER A 95 -0.31 -10.29 -8.35
CA SER A 95 -1.65 -10.33 -7.76
C SER A 95 -2.00 -8.99 -7.14
N PHE A 96 -3.11 -8.41 -7.55
CA PHE A 96 -3.70 -7.25 -6.91
C PHE A 96 -4.89 -7.70 -6.07
N GLU A 97 -4.91 -7.33 -4.80
CA GLU A 97 -5.86 -7.86 -3.83
C GLU A 97 -6.55 -6.75 -3.03
N ILE A 98 -7.85 -6.90 -2.83
CA ILE A 98 -8.63 -6.05 -1.91
C ILE A 98 -9.19 -6.96 -0.82
N VAL A 99 -8.76 -6.71 0.40
CA VAL A 99 -9.15 -7.51 1.57
C VAL A 99 -10.07 -6.68 2.45
N GLY A 100 -11.23 -7.22 2.77
CA GLY A 100 -12.18 -6.62 3.71
C GLY A 100 -12.41 -7.53 4.90
N LYS A 101 -12.24 -6.97 6.09
CA LYS A 101 -12.61 -7.54 7.39
C LYS A 101 -13.49 -6.54 8.13
N LYS A 102 -13.94 -6.89 9.35
CA LYS A 102 -14.68 -5.95 10.19
C LYS A 102 -13.93 -4.62 10.33
N GLU A 103 -14.55 -3.54 9.85
CA GLU A 103 -14.02 -2.16 9.95
C GLU A 103 -12.61 -1.95 9.38
N ASP A 104 -12.14 -2.81 8.46
CA ASP A 104 -10.80 -2.73 7.87
C ASP A 104 -10.82 -3.20 6.42
N ILE A 105 -10.52 -2.29 5.48
CA ILE A 105 -10.38 -2.57 4.05
C ILE A 105 -8.99 -2.16 3.62
N ARG A 106 -8.23 -3.10 3.07
CA ARG A 106 -6.85 -2.89 2.65
C ARG A 106 -6.61 -3.33 1.22
N PHE A 107 -5.64 -2.67 0.60
CA PHE A 107 -5.21 -2.89 -0.77
C PHE A 107 -3.79 -3.43 -0.80
N TYR A 108 -3.60 -4.52 -1.54
CA TYR A 108 -2.31 -5.17 -1.65
C TYR A 108 -1.90 -5.37 -3.11
N ALA A 109 -0.60 -5.31 -3.34
CA ALA A 109 0.05 -5.83 -4.53
C ALA A 109 1.02 -6.95 -4.09
N CYS A 110 0.71 -8.19 -4.46
CA CYS A 110 1.55 -9.32 -4.14
C CYS A 110 2.39 -9.66 -5.38
N VAL A 111 3.70 -9.57 -5.24
CA VAL A 111 4.64 -9.60 -6.36
C VAL A 111 5.79 -10.55 -6.08
N PRO A 112 6.34 -11.23 -7.09
CA PRO A 112 7.60 -11.94 -6.93
C PRO A 112 8.71 -10.99 -6.49
N HIS A 113 9.61 -11.46 -5.65
CA HIS A 113 10.71 -10.64 -5.12
C HIS A 113 11.51 -9.94 -6.23
N GLU A 114 11.73 -10.61 -7.35
CA GLU A 114 12.44 -10.09 -8.52
C GLU A 114 11.76 -8.88 -9.17
N LEU A 115 10.43 -8.82 -9.11
CA LEU A 115 9.62 -7.74 -9.70
C LEU A 115 9.25 -6.66 -8.68
N MET A 116 9.59 -6.82 -7.41
CA MET A 116 9.17 -5.93 -6.33
C MET A 116 9.54 -4.47 -6.61
N GLU A 117 10.81 -4.21 -6.93
CA GLU A 117 11.29 -2.85 -7.18
C GLU A 117 10.63 -2.21 -8.41
N LEU A 118 10.39 -3.00 -9.46
CA LEU A 118 9.73 -2.52 -10.67
C LEU A 118 8.28 -2.14 -10.38
N VAL A 119 7.52 -3.03 -9.74
CA VAL A 119 6.09 -2.78 -9.42
C VAL A 119 5.96 -1.62 -8.44
N GLU A 120 6.82 -1.52 -7.43
CA GLU A 120 6.87 -0.39 -6.50
C GLU A 120 7.10 0.93 -7.23
N LYS A 121 8.06 0.99 -8.17
CA LYS A 121 8.32 2.17 -9.01
C LYS A 121 7.11 2.53 -9.89
N GLN A 122 6.43 1.54 -10.47
CA GLN A 122 5.23 1.78 -11.28
C GLN A 122 4.06 2.32 -10.43
N ILE A 123 3.84 1.75 -9.24
CA ILE A 123 2.82 2.24 -8.32
C ILE A 123 3.16 3.67 -7.87
N HIS A 124 4.40 3.97 -7.48
CA HIS A 124 4.80 5.33 -7.10
C HIS A 124 4.75 6.33 -8.26
N GLY A 125 5.03 5.89 -9.50
CA GLY A 125 4.89 6.71 -10.69
C GLY A 125 3.44 7.12 -10.94
N ALA A 126 2.51 6.19 -10.74
CA ALA A 126 1.07 6.40 -10.87
C ALA A 126 0.46 7.13 -9.65
N TYR A 127 0.88 6.77 -8.45
CA TYR A 127 0.38 7.27 -7.17
C TYR A 127 1.51 7.85 -6.31
N PRO A 128 1.98 9.08 -6.59
CA PRO A 128 3.12 9.67 -5.89
C PRO A 128 2.95 9.80 -4.38
N GLY A 129 1.70 9.93 -3.91
CA GLY A 129 1.35 10.01 -2.49
C GLY A 129 1.20 8.65 -1.79
N ALA A 130 1.33 7.54 -2.51
CA ALA A 130 1.19 6.21 -1.92
C ALA A 130 2.34 5.88 -0.96
N GLN A 131 2.00 5.25 0.15
CA GLN A 131 2.96 4.56 1.01
C GLN A 131 2.88 3.08 0.73
N ILE A 132 4.00 2.47 0.38
CA ILE A 132 4.13 1.04 0.11
C ILE A 132 4.96 0.43 1.22
N LYS A 133 4.45 -0.64 1.82
CA LYS A 133 5.14 -1.39 2.89
C LYS A 133 5.06 -2.88 2.59
N ALA A 134 6.18 -3.56 2.71
CA ALA A 134 6.17 -5.02 2.78
C ALA A 134 5.57 -5.43 4.14
N VAL A 135 4.57 -6.29 4.09
CA VAL A 135 3.83 -6.75 5.27
C VAL A 135 3.70 -8.27 5.22
N GLU A 136 3.46 -8.86 6.39
CA GLU A 136 3.06 -10.27 6.46
C GLU A 136 1.67 -10.45 5.85
N GLU A 137 1.42 -11.63 5.34
CA GLU A 137 0.17 -11.95 4.67
C GLU A 137 -1.03 -11.84 5.62
N SER A 138 -2.02 -11.03 5.25
CA SER A 138 -3.26 -10.90 6.02
C SER A 138 -4.25 -11.99 5.62
N SER A 139 -4.38 -13.02 6.44
CA SER A 139 -5.38 -14.07 6.24
C SER A 139 -6.80 -13.55 6.46
N ILE A 140 -7.73 -13.90 5.54
CA ILE A 140 -9.18 -13.69 5.74
C ILE A 140 -9.84 -14.89 6.43
N PHE A 141 -9.09 -15.97 6.63
CA PHE A 141 -9.61 -17.22 7.16
C PHE A 141 -9.61 -17.20 8.69
N ASP A 142 -10.69 -17.72 9.27
CA ASP A 142 -10.81 -18.01 10.69
C ASP A 142 -10.77 -19.53 10.88
N GLU A 143 -10.23 -20.01 12.02
CA GLU A 143 -10.05 -21.45 12.29
C GLU A 143 -11.36 -22.24 12.17
N ASN A 144 -12.48 -21.67 12.58
CA ASN A 144 -13.81 -22.28 12.53
C ASN A 144 -14.63 -21.84 11.32
N GLY A 145 -14.12 -20.94 10.49
CA GLY A 145 -14.81 -20.34 9.36
C GLY A 145 -15.13 -21.34 8.25
N LYS A 146 -16.17 -21.02 7.50
CA LYS A 146 -16.57 -21.75 6.29
C LYS A 146 -16.31 -20.87 5.08
N VAL A 147 -15.58 -21.43 4.11
CA VAL A 147 -15.12 -20.71 2.93
C VAL A 147 -16.05 -20.99 1.75
N ALA A 148 -16.46 -19.92 1.09
CA ALA A 148 -17.09 -19.96 -0.24
C ALA A 148 -16.25 -19.16 -1.23
N PHE A 149 -16.17 -19.60 -2.47
CA PHE A 149 -15.34 -19.00 -3.49
C PHE A 149 -15.93 -19.13 -4.88
N GLU A 150 -15.52 -18.20 -5.76
CA GLU A 150 -15.94 -18.14 -7.14
C GLU A 150 -14.85 -17.57 -8.03
N SER A 151 -14.78 -18.03 -9.28
CA SER A 151 -13.98 -17.42 -10.33
C SER A 151 -14.89 -16.78 -11.36
N LEU A 152 -14.54 -15.57 -11.80
CA LEU A 152 -15.28 -14.81 -12.80
C LEU A 152 -14.51 -14.79 -14.11
N VAL A 153 -15.21 -15.05 -15.22
CA VAL A 153 -14.63 -15.04 -16.57
C VAL A 153 -15.53 -14.28 -17.54
N LYS A 154 -14.94 -13.69 -18.58
CA LYS A 154 -15.70 -13.09 -19.68
C LYS A 154 -16.55 -14.12 -20.41
N THR A 155 -17.74 -13.72 -20.89
CA THR A 155 -18.63 -14.60 -21.62
C THR A 155 -18.24 -14.77 -23.07
N GLN A 156 -17.70 -13.72 -23.69
CA GLN A 156 -17.28 -13.65 -25.09
C GLN A 156 -15.75 -13.65 -25.21
N ALA A 157 -15.26 -13.72 -26.45
CA ALA A 157 -13.83 -13.65 -26.73
C ALA A 157 -13.17 -12.42 -26.12
N GLY A 158 -11.89 -12.52 -25.76
CA GLY A 158 -11.15 -11.48 -25.04
C GLY A 158 -11.15 -10.11 -25.69
N TYR A 159 -11.24 -10.03 -27.03
CA TYR A 159 -11.27 -8.77 -27.77
C TYR A 159 -12.61 -8.01 -27.68
N TYR A 160 -13.70 -8.64 -27.24
CA TYR A 160 -14.92 -7.92 -26.90
C TYR A 160 -14.78 -7.28 -25.51
N PRO A 161 -14.88 -5.94 -25.39
CA PRO A 161 -14.72 -5.28 -24.10
C PRO A 161 -15.93 -5.47 -23.18
N ILE A 162 -15.68 -5.47 -21.89
CA ILE A 162 -16.69 -5.21 -20.84
C ILE A 162 -16.98 -3.71 -20.77
N GLN A 163 -17.96 -3.30 -19.97
CA GLN A 163 -18.22 -1.90 -19.70
C GLN A 163 -17.04 -1.27 -18.95
N SER A 164 -16.51 -0.18 -19.48
CA SER A 164 -15.35 0.53 -18.96
C SER A 164 -15.74 1.55 -17.89
N PHE A 165 -14.81 1.93 -17.02
CA PHE A 165 -14.98 3.03 -16.06
C PHE A 165 -15.38 4.35 -16.73
N ARG A 166 -15.03 4.54 -18.02
CA ARG A 166 -15.38 5.75 -18.79
C ARG A 166 -16.88 5.87 -19.07
N ASP A 167 -17.58 4.72 -19.07
CA ASP A 167 -18.99 4.62 -19.35
C ASP A 167 -19.84 4.48 -18.07
N LEU A 168 -19.21 4.49 -16.90
CA LEU A 168 -19.85 4.39 -15.59
C LEU A 168 -20.01 5.79 -14.97
N ALA A 169 -21.16 6.03 -14.35
CA ALA A 169 -21.44 7.31 -13.68
C ALA A 169 -20.71 7.50 -12.35
N THR A 170 -20.34 6.39 -11.71
CA THR A 170 -19.67 6.36 -10.40
C THR A 170 -18.43 5.50 -10.48
N ASP A 171 -17.51 5.71 -9.55
CA ASP A 171 -16.32 4.88 -9.43
C ASP A 171 -16.72 3.42 -9.20
N PRO A 172 -16.29 2.48 -10.09
CA PRO A 172 -16.69 1.08 -10.03
C PRO A 172 -16.20 0.37 -8.76
N LEU A 173 -15.13 0.84 -8.15
CA LEU A 173 -14.59 0.30 -6.91
C LEU A 173 -15.56 0.49 -5.73
N SER A 174 -16.38 1.54 -5.78
CA SER A 174 -17.35 1.86 -4.71
C SER A 174 -18.30 0.71 -4.42
N SER A 175 -18.73 -0.05 -5.44
CA SER A 175 -19.60 -1.22 -5.25
C SER A 175 -18.90 -2.34 -4.50
N VAL A 176 -17.63 -2.61 -4.82
CA VAL A 176 -16.80 -3.63 -4.19
C VAL A 176 -16.49 -3.24 -2.74
N THR A 177 -15.99 -2.03 -2.52
CA THR A 177 -15.63 -1.55 -1.19
C THR A 177 -16.84 -1.41 -0.27
N SER A 178 -18.00 -0.96 -0.79
CA SER A 178 -19.26 -0.90 -0.03
C SER A 178 -19.76 -2.28 0.41
N PHE A 179 -19.50 -3.33 -0.36
CA PHE A 179 -19.75 -4.69 0.07
C PHE A 179 -18.77 -5.07 1.19
N LEU A 180 -17.47 -4.83 1.00
CA LEU A 180 -16.43 -5.17 1.97
C LEU A 180 -16.59 -4.42 3.31
N ALA A 181 -17.10 -3.18 3.29
CA ALA A 181 -17.35 -2.40 4.51
C ALA A 181 -18.43 -2.98 5.44
N LYS A 182 -19.23 -3.94 4.95
CA LYS A 182 -20.31 -4.58 5.72
C LYS A 182 -19.90 -5.89 6.39
N MET A 183 -18.62 -6.26 6.31
CA MET A 183 -18.10 -7.46 6.97
C MET A 183 -18.25 -7.35 8.48
N ARG A 184 -18.76 -8.43 9.09
CA ARG A 184 -18.95 -8.55 10.53
C ARG A 184 -17.74 -9.22 11.18
N GLU A 185 -17.81 -9.37 12.48
CA GLU A 185 -16.83 -10.17 13.23
C GLU A 185 -16.84 -11.62 12.74
N ASN A 186 -15.66 -12.21 12.55
CA ASN A 186 -15.45 -13.54 11.97
C ASN A 186 -15.91 -13.69 10.50
N GLU A 187 -16.21 -12.58 9.82
CA GLU A 187 -16.39 -12.53 8.37
C GLU A 187 -15.18 -11.88 7.71
N GLY A 188 -14.82 -12.37 6.55
CA GLY A 188 -13.76 -11.79 5.72
C GLY A 188 -14.02 -12.06 4.25
N ALA A 189 -13.65 -11.13 3.40
CA ALA A 189 -13.77 -11.30 1.94
C ALA A 189 -12.56 -10.72 1.23
N MET A 190 -12.19 -11.34 0.11
CA MET A 190 -11.07 -10.93 -0.73
C MET A 190 -11.46 -10.96 -2.20
N LEU A 191 -11.19 -9.86 -2.89
CA LEU A 191 -11.05 -9.83 -4.34
C LEU A 191 -9.58 -10.06 -4.67
N GLN A 192 -9.29 -11.09 -5.44
CA GLN A 192 -7.96 -11.38 -5.97
C GLN A 192 -7.96 -11.30 -7.49
N VAL A 193 -7.10 -10.46 -8.04
CA VAL A 193 -6.91 -10.24 -9.48
C VAL A 193 -5.48 -10.58 -9.82
N VAL A 194 -5.26 -11.80 -10.32
CA VAL A 194 -3.92 -12.27 -10.75
C VAL A 194 -3.73 -11.92 -12.21
N VAL A 195 -2.66 -11.21 -12.52
CA VAL A 195 -2.41 -10.55 -13.80
C VAL A 195 -1.07 -11.00 -14.35
N SER A 196 -1.04 -11.43 -15.61
CA SER A 196 0.19 -11.63 -16.40
C SER A 196 0.03 -11.08 -17.80
N PRO A 197 1.10 -10.57 -18.46
CA PRO A 197 1.02 -10.04 -19.81
C PRO A 197 0.55 -11.10 -20.80
N ALA A 198 -0.44 -10.78 -21.63
CA ALA A 198 -0.94 -11.67 -22.67
C ALA A 198 -0.07 -11.62 -23.94
N SER A 199 -0.07 -12.71 -24.71
CA SER A 199 0.54 -12.71 -26.04
C SER A 199 -0.27 -11.82 -27.00
N HIS A 200 0.35 -11.32 -28.07
CA HIS A 200 -0.35 -10.54 -29.11
C HIS A 200 -1.42 -11.32 -29.89
N ALA A 201 -1.51 -12.62 -29.71
CA ALA A 201 -2.47 -13.48 -30.43
C ALA A 201 -3.93 -13.05 -30.23
N TRP A 202 -4.31 -12.53 -29.06
CA TRP A 202 -5.68 -12.07 -28.81
C TRP A 202 -6.01 -10.80 -29.60
N SER A 203 -5.09 -9.82 -29.66
CA SER A 203 -5.22 -8.58 -30.44
C SER A 203 -5.30 -8.92 -31.93
N ASN A 204 -4.42 -9.79 -32.43
CA ASN A 204 -4.43 -10.27 -33.82
C ASN A 204 -5.76 -10.96 -34.19
N ARG A 205 -6.37 -11.72 -33.27
CA ARG A 205 -7.71 -12.28 -33.45
C ARG A 205 -8.78 -11.20 -33.57
N GLY A 206 -8.70 -10.12 -32.74
CA GLY A 206 -9.59 -8.97 -32.82
C GLY A 206 -9.50 -8.27 -34.20
N HIS A 207 -8.29 -7.94 -34.64
CA HIS A 207 -8.05 -7.34 -35.96
C HIS A 207 -8.47 -8.27 -37.10
N GLY A 208 -8.22 -9.57 -36.96
CA GLY A 208 -8.68 -10.57 -37.93
C GLY A 208 -10.21 -10.64 -38.04
N TYR A 209 -10.91 -10.54 -36.88
CA TYR A 209 -12.37 -10.45 -36.85
C TYR A 209 -12.89 -9.20 -37.57
N ILE A 210 -12.31 -8.05 -37.30
CA ILE A 210 -12.66 -6.77 -37.96
C ILE A 210 -12.45 -6.87 -39.47
N SER A 211 -11.30 -7.36 -39.90
CA SER A 211 -10.96 -7.50 -41.33
C SER A 211 -11.92 -8.45 -42.06
N LYS A 212 -12.25 -9.58 -41.42
CA LYS A 212 -13.22 -10.54 -41.95
C LYS A 212 -14.63 -9.92 -42.07
N SER A 213 -15.09 -9.22 -41.00
CA SER A 213 -16.39 -8.57 -41.01
C SER A 213 -16.53 -7.50 -42.09
N LYS A 214 -15.51 -6.66 -42.28
CA LYS A 214 -15.47 -5.65 -43.37
C LYS A 214 -15.47 -6.29 -44.74
N LYS A 215 -14.77 -7.44 -44.91
CA LYS A 215 -14.77 -8.21 -46.20
C LYS A 215 -16.11 -8.89 -46.47
N ASP A 216 -16.76 -9.43 -45.44
CA ASP A 216 -18.09 -10.08 -45.59
C ASP A 216 -19.18 -9.02 -45.88
N GLU A 217 -19.10 -7.81 -45.32
CA GLU A 217 -19.97 -6.66 -45.60
C GLU A 217 -19.83 -6.16 -47.06
N SER A 218 -18.62 -6.20 -47.59
CA SER A 218 -18.37 -5.81 -49.01
C SER A 218 -18.80 -6.87 -50.05
N ASN A 219 -19.21 -8.08 -49.61
CA ASN A 219 -19.66 -9.14 -50.48
C ASN A 219 -21.19 -9.13 -50.61
N PRO A 220 -21.78 -8.86 -51.81
CA PRO A 220 -23.22 -8.79 -51.98
C PRO A 220 -24.00 -10.05 -51.58
N GLU A 221 -23.38 -11.21 -51.67
CA GLU A 221 -24.03 -12.50 -51.31
C GLU A 221 -24.10 -12.68 -49.78
N LYS A 222 -23.27 -11.96 -49.00
CA LYS A 222 -23.17 -12.07 -47.54
C LYS A 222 -23.63 -10.82 -46.79
N ALA A 223 -24.02 -9.77 -47.50
CA ALA A 223 -24.37 -8.47 -46.95
C ALA A 223 -25.60 -8.49 -46.01
N SER A 224 -26.31 -9.60 -45.87
CA SER A 224 -27.43 -9.76 -44.92
C SER A 224 -26.93 -9.92 -43.44
N TYR A 225 -25.67 -10.07 -43.19
CA TYR A 225 -25.06 -10.16 -41.87
C TYR A 225 -24.26 -8.88 -41.55
N SER A 226 -24.98 -7.74 -41.47
CA SER A 226 -24.36 -6.49 -41.02
C SER A 226 -23.93 -6.62 -39.57
N VAL A 227 -22.62 -6.57 -39.33
CA VAL A 227 -22.06 -6.47 -37.97
C VAL A 227 -22.24 -5.04 -37.49
N ASP A 228 -22.68 -4.88 -36.24
CA ASP A 228 -22.84 -3.54 -35.63
C ASP A 228 -21.51 -2.74 -35.73
N PRO A 229 -21.48 -1.60 -36.45
CA PRO A 229 -20.27 -0.77 -36.61
C PRO A 229 -19.68 -0.34 -35.25
N LYS A 230 -20.53 -0.12 -34.24
CA LYS A 230 -20.09 0.23 -32.88
C LYS A 230 -19.38 -0.93 -32.21
N ALA A 231 -19.77 -2.18 -32.51
CA ALA A 231 -19.04 -3.35 -32.00
C ALA A 231 -17.65 -3.45 -32.61
N LEU A 232 -17.50 -3.17 -33.92
CA LEU A 232 -16.19 -3.16 -34.58
C LEU A 232 -15.28 -2.07 -34.03
N GLU A 233 -15.79 -0.85 -33.81
CA GLU A 233 -15.04 0.24 -33.17
C GLU A 233 -14.61 -0.12 -31.73
N ALA A 234 -15.51 -0.71 -30.94
CA ALA A 234 -15.22 -1.14 -29.58
C ALA A 234 -14.11 -2.22 -29.55
N ILE A 235 -14.14 -3.19 -30.51
CA ILE A 235 -13.10 -4.21 -30.66
C ILE A 235 -11.76 -3.56 -31.06
N GLU A 236 -11.79 -2.63 -32.03
CA GLU A 236 -10.58 -1.95 -32.51
C GLU A 236 -9.90 -1.18 -31.36
N ARG A 237 -10.69 -0.40 -30.60
CA ARG A 237 -10.20 0.30 -29.39
C ARG A 237 -9.65 -0.66 -28.33
N SER A 238 -10.33 -1.77 -28.12
CA SER A 238 -9.90 -2.80 -27.15
C SER A 238 -8.60 -3.48 -27.58
N ALA A 239 -8.52 -3.95 -28.82
CA ALA A 239 -7.38 -4.67 -29.39
C ALA A 239 -6.13 -3.80 -29.55
N GLY A 240 -6.27 -2.47 -29.60
CA GLY A 240 -5.17 -1.53 -29.67
C GLY A 240 -4.43 -1.29 -28.34
N LYS A 241 -4.94 -1.84 -27.23
CA LYS A 241 -4.35 -1.67 -25.89
C LYS A 241 -3.57 -2.89 -25.46
N PRO A 242 -2.58 -2.76 -24.54
CA PRO A 242 -1.91 -3.92 -23.94
C PRO A 242 -2.92 -4.84 -23.26
N GLY A 243 -2.84 -6.14 -23.52
CA GLY A 243 -3.73 -7.14 -22.96
C GLY A 243 -3.04 -8.01 -21.92
N PHE A 244 -3.82 -8.48 -20.95
CA PHE A 244 -3.35 -9.29 -19.84
C PHE A 244 -4.20 -10.56 -19.72
N GLU A 245 -3.58 -11.67 -19.40
CA GLU A 245 -4.27 -12.85 -18.90
C GLU A 245 -4.61 -12.61 -17.42
N VAL A 246 -5.88 -12.65 -17.08
CA VAL A 246 -6.38 -12.27 -15.77
C VAL A 246 -7.23 -13.35 -15.17
N SER A 247 -6.93 -13.74 -13.92
CA SER A 247 -7.77 -14.59 -13.08
C SER A 247 -8.44 -13.72 -12.03
N VAL A 248 -9.77 -13.56 -12.09
CA VAL A 248 -10.56 -12.83 -11.10
C VAL A 248 -11.20 -13.83 -10.15
N ARG A 249 -10.85 -13.76 -8.87
CA ARG A 249 -11.32 -14.66 -7.82
C ARG A 249 -11.96 -13.90 -6.68
N LEU A 250 -13.10 -14.39 -6.25
CA LEU A 250 -13.82 -13.92 -5.08
C LEU A 250 -13.80 -15.02 -4.02
N VAL A 251 -13.31 -14.69 -2.84
CA VAL A 251 -13.26 -15.62 -1.71
C VAL A 251 -13.87 -14.95 -0.51
N VAL A 252 -14.71 -15.68 0.21
CA VAL A 252 -15.41 -15.21 1.40
C VAL A 252 -15.28 -16.26 2.49
N ASN A 253 -14.99 -15.81 3.70
CA ASN A 253 -15.04 -16.59 4.93
C ASN A 253 -16.19 -16.09 5.81
N ALA A 254 -16.97 -17.00 6.40
CA ALA A 254 -18.06 -16.68 7.33
C ALA A 254 -18.25 -17.80 8.35
N PRO A 255 -18.93 -17.57 9.49
CA PRO A 255 -19.15 -18.58 10.52
C PRO A 255 -19.89 -19.81 10.00
N THR A 256 -20.85 -19.64 9.09
CA THR A 256 -21.64 -20.75 8.55
C THR A 256 -21.52 -20.84 7.01
N LYS A 257 -21.72 -22.04 6.49
CA LYS A 257 -21.69 -22.28 5.03
C LYS A 257 -22.76 -21.47 4.29
N ASN A 258 -23.96 -21.32 4.86
CA ASN A 258 -25.05 -20.57 4.23
C ASN A 258 -24.74 -19.08 4.17
N GLU A 259 -24.17 -18.50 5.22
CA GLU A 259 -23.71 -17.11 5.24
C GLU A 259 -22.61 -16.91 4.20
N ALA A 260 -21.60 -17.77 4.17
CA ALA A 260 -20.51 -17.69 3.19
C ALA A 260 -21.05 -17.69 1.74
N HIS A 261 -21.99 -18.57 1.41
CA HIS A 261 -22.61 -18.58 0.08
C HIS A 261 -23.46 -17.36 -0.20
N THR A 262 -24.18 -16.83 0.79
CA THR A 262 -24.99 -15.61 0.65
C THR A 262 -24.09 -14.39 0.39
N LEU A 263 -23.03 -14.22 1.20
CA LEU A 263 -22.04 -13.18 1.02
C LEU A 263 -21.34 -13.28 -0.33
N LEU A 264 -20.95 -14.49 -0.74
CA LEU A 264 -20.32 -14.71 -2.04
C LEU A 264 -21.25 -14.31 -3.21
N LYS A 265 -22.55 -14.62 -3.10
CA LYS A 265 -23.54 -14.21 -4.11
C LYS A 265 -23.69 -12.70 -4.19
N GLN A 266 -23.70 -12.02 -3.04
CA GLN A 266 -23.73 -10.55 -2.97
C GLN A 266 -22.45 -9.96 -3.54
N PHE A 267 -21.29 -10.51 -3.19
CA PHE A 267 -19.99 -10.08 -3.72
C PHE A 267 -19.92 -10.22 -5.24
N ALA A 268 -20.29 -11.39 -5.79
CA ALA A 268 -20.35 -11.59 -7.22
C ALA A 268 -21.35 -10.64 -7.92
N GLY A 269 -22.40 -10.24 -7.21
CA GLY A 269 -23.37 -9.24 -7.68
C GLY A 269 -22.77 -7.88 -7.96
N THR A 270 -21.71 -7.46 -7.25
CA THR A 270 -21.03 -6.18 -7.48
C THR A 270 -20.39 -6.10 -8.88
N PHE A 271 -20.08 -7.25 -9.49
CA PHE A 271 -19.50 -7.33 -10.84
C PHE A 271 -20.55 -7.17 -11.97
N SER A 272 -21.85 -7.11 -11.64
CA SER A 272 -22.90 -6.92 -12.63
C SER A 272 -22.82 -5.55 -13.33
N GLN A 273 -22.22 -4.54 -12.69
CA GLN A 273 -22.00 -3.22 -13.27
C GLN A 273 -21.07 -3.23 -14.50
N PHE A 274 -20.21 -4.25 -14.63
CA PHE A 274 -19.29 -4.39 -15.75
C PHE A 274 -19.93 -5.06 -16.98
N ALA A 275 -21.24 -5.36 -16.90
CA ALA A 275 -21.96 -5.92 -18.02
C ALA A 275 -22.22 -4.85 -19.08
N GLY A 276 -21.45 -4.92 -20.17
CA GLY A 276 -21.63 -4.08 -21.35
C GLY A 276 -22.47 -4.74 -22.44
N PRO A 277 -22.71 -4.05 -23.55
CA PRO A 277 -23.49 -4.57 -24.67
C PRO A 277 -22.79 -5.75 -25.37
N TYR A 278 -21.45 -5.85 -25.27
CA TYR A 278 -20.65 -6.81 -26.02
C TYR A 278 -20.11 -7.94 -25.16
N ASN A 279 -19.88 -7.69 -23.87
CA ASN A 279 -19.33 -8.69 -22.95
C ASN A 279 -19.75 -8.45 -21.51
N LYS A 280 -19.67 -9.48 -20.68
CA LYS A 280 -19.94 -9.46 -19.25
C LYS A 280 -19.18 -10.56 -18.53
N PHE A 281 -19.07 -10.45 -17.23
CA PHE A 281 -18.58 -11.55 -16.40
C PHE A 281 -19.66 -12.61 -16.16
N LYS A 282 -19.23 -13.86 -16.15
CA LYS A 282 -20.02 -15.01 -15.70
C LYS A 282 -19.22 -15.82 -14.69
N LYS A 283 -19.95 -16.56 -13.84
CA LYS A 283 -19.38 -17.52 -12.92
C LYS A 283 -18.79 -18.71 -13.66
N GLN A 284 -17.55 -19.03 -13.33
CA GLN A 284 -16.89 -20.22 -13.87
C GLN A 284 -17.19 -21.42 -12.98
N ARG A 285 -17.62 -22.53 -13.57
CA ARG A 285 -17.83 -23.78 -12.83
C ARG A 285 -16.49 -24.34 -12.38
N ILE A 286 -16.30 -24.48 -11.06
CA ILE A 286 -15.09 -25.01 -10.45
C ILE A 286 -15.31 -26.48 -10.10
N TRP A 287 -14.63 -27.37 -10.81
CA TRP A 287 -14.73 -28.83 -10.60
C TRP A 287 -13.79 -29.30 -9.49
N LEU A 288 -12.57 -28.77 -9.43
CA LEU A 288 -11.52 -29.14 -8.51
C LEU A 288 -11.35 -28.03 -7.44
N LYS A 289 -12.19 -28.07 -6.42
CA LYS A 289 -12.22 -27.06 -5.34
C LYS A 289 -10.88 -26.93 -4.61
N ARG A 290 -10.19 -28.07 -4.37
CA ARG A 290 -8.87 -28.04 -3.70
C ARG A 290 -7.82 -27.34 -4.56
N LEU A 291 -7.81 -27.60 -5.86
CA LEU A 291 -6.87 -26.95 -6.79
C LEU A 291 -7.14 -25.45 -6.87
N PHE A 292 -8.42 -25.03 -6.88
CA PHE A 292 -8.76 -23.62 -6.83
C PHE A 292 -8.20 -22.94 -5.57
N MET A 293 -8.30 -23.57 -4.40
CA MET A 293 -7.76 -23.02 -3.16
C MET A 293 -6.22 -22.96 -3.17
N VAL A 294 -5.56 -23.94 -3.77
CA VAL A 294 -4.11 -23.90 -4.01
C VAL A 294 -3.75 -22.72 -4.92
N ASP A 295 -4.45 -22.59 -6.05
CA ASP A 295 -4.23 -21.47 -6.97
C ASP A 295 -4.49 -20.11 -6.31
N PHE A 296 -5.45 -20.03 -5.39
CA PHE A 296 -5.76 -18.81 -4.65
C PHE A 296 -4.67 -18.47 -3.61
N ILE A 297 -4.30 -19.43 -2.74
CA ILE A 297 -3.32 -19.22 -1.68
C ILE A 297 -1.95 -18.87 -2.26
N TYR A 298 -1.52 -19.61 -3.28
CA TYR A 298 -0.22 -19.40 -3.91
C TYR A 298 -0.24 -18.38 -5.05
N ARG A 299 -1.35 -17.69 -5.28
CA ARG A 299 -1.51 -16.65 -6.32
C ARG A 299 -1.16 -17.11 -7.72
N TYR A 300 -1.41 -18.39 -8.00
CA TYR A 300 -1.13 -18.95 -9.31
C TYR A 300 -2.13 -18.47 -10.35
N GLN A 301 -1.66 -18.24 -11.58
CA GLN A 301 -2.58 -18.20 -12.73
C GLN A 301 -3.25 -19.55 -12.89
N ALA A 302 -4.56 -19.57 -13.16
CA ALA A 302 -5.30 -20.79 -13.37
C ALA A 302 -4.77 -21.51 -14.63
N LEU A 303 -4.49 -22.82 -14.55
CA LEU A 303 -3.84 -23.58 -15.63
C LEU A 303 -4.78 -23.88 -16.81
N PHE A 304 -6.02 -24.27 -16.53
CA PHE A 304 -6.93 -24.82 -17.55
C PHE A 304 -8.21 -24.01 -17.74
N TRP A 305 -8.66 -23.28 -16.72
CA TRP A 305 -9.90 -22.50 -16.72
C TRP A 305 -9.83 -21.36 -15.71
N GLY A 306 -10.71 -20.38 -15.85
CA GLY A 306 -10.75 -19.25 -14.92
C GLY A 306 -9.88 -18.08 -15.33
N ARG A 307 -9.35 -18.06 -16.56
CA ARG A 307 -8.65 -16.91 -17.15
C ARG A 307 -9.55 -16.17 -18.14
N SER A 308 -9.38 -14.87 -18.17
CA SER A 308 -9.94 -13.99 -19.20
C SER A 308 -8.84 -13.10 -19.73
N ILE A 309 -8.99 -12.61 -20.95
CA ILE A 309 -8.14 -11.54 -21.45
C ILE A 309 -8.85 -10.22 -21.17
N LEU A 310 -8.18 -9.35 -20.43
CA LEU A 310 -8.58 -7.97 -20.19
C LEU A 310 -7.49 -7.04 -20.71
N ASN A 311 -7.88 -5.95 -21.38
CA ASN A 311 -6.91 -4.90 -21.69
C ASN A 311 -6.65 -3.99 -20.47
N ALA A 312 -5.67 -3.09 -20.57
CA ALA A 312 -5.28 -2.22 -19.45
C ALA A 312 -6.45 -1.34 -18.94
N GLU A 313 -7.35 -0.87 -19.80
CA GLU A 313 -8.54 -0.09 -19.42
C GLU A 313 -9.55 -0.95 -18.65
N GLU A 314 -9.84 -2.16 -19.13
CA GLU A 314 -10.73 -3.10 -18.45
C GLU A 314 -10.15 -3.53 -17.09
N LEU A 315 -8.83 -3.72 -17.03
CA LEU A 315 -8.14 -4.08 -15.79
C LEU A 315 -8.22 -2.93 -14.76
N ALA A 316 -7.98 -1.69 -15.19
CA ALA A 316 -8.15 -0.50 -14.36
C ALA A 316 -9.61 -0.32 -13.91
N THR A 317 -10.58 -0.78 -14.70
CA THR A 317 -12.00 -0.74 -14.33
C THR A 317 -12.32 -1.67 -13.17
N ILE A 318 -11.75 -2.88 -13.15
CA ILE A 318 -12.04 -3.86 -12.08
C ILE A 318 -11.15 -3.70 -10.85
N PHE A 319 -9.97 -3.14 -11.01
CA PHE A 319 -9.03 -2.86 -9.92
C PHE A 319 -8.27 -1.56 -10.16
N HIS A 320 -8.31 -0.68 -9.21
CA HIS A 320 -7.44 0.47 -9.06
C HIS A 320 -7.32 0.81 -7.58
N PHE A 321 -6.35 1.63 -7.22
CA PHE A 321 -6.24 2.10 -5.84
C PHE A 321 -7.26 3.22 -5.57
N PRO A 322 -7.81 3.31 -4.34
CA PRO A 322 -8.94 4.18 -4.05
C PRO A 322 -8.55 5.67 -4.14
N ASN A 323 -9.49 6.46 -4.61
CA ASN A 323 -9.39 7.92 -4.66
C ASN A 323 -10.49 8.55 -3.78
N LYS A 324 -10.52 9.88 -3.71
CA LYS A 324 -11.49 10.63 -2.89
C LYS A 324 -12.97 10.41 -3.27
N GLN A 325 -13.26 9.87 -4.47
CA GLN A 325 -14.63 9.57 -4.91
C GLN A 325 -15.17 8.29 -4.27
N VAL A 326 -14.27 7.45 -3.75
CA VAL A 326 -14.64 6.23 -3.02
C VAL A 326 -14.93 6.60 -1.57
N GLU A 327 -16.18 6.99 -1.29
CA GLU A 327 -16.63 7.43 0.05
C GLU A 327 -16.92 6.27 1.02
N THR A 328 -16.38 5.08 0.76
CA THR A 328 -16.60 3.90 1.59
C THR A 328 -15.90 4.06 2.95
N PRO A 329 -16.60 3.80 4.08
CA PRO A 329 -15.98 3.78 5.40
C PRO A 329 -14.99 2.62 5.53
N HIS A 330 -14.11 2.72 6.53
CA HIS A 330 -13.17 1.65 6.92
C HIS A 330 -12.07 1.31 5.89
N ILE A 331 -11.92 2.08 4.82
CA ILE A 331 -10.70 1.99 4.00
C ILE A 331 -9.52 2.49 4.83
N HIS A 332 -8.45 1.71 4.84
CA HIS A 332 -7.20 2.07 5.52
C HIS A 332 -6.49 3.19 4.75
N TRP A 333 -6.71 4.44 5.19
CA TRP A 333 -6.09 5.61 4.59
C TRP A 333 -4.82 6.01 5.31
N LEU A 334 -3.90 6.64 4.61
CA LEU A 334 -2.71 7.22 5.19
C LEU A 334 -3.07 8.35 6.15
N THR A 335 -2.64 8.24 7.40
CA THR A 335 -2.96 9.21 8.46
C THR A 335 -2.15 10.50 8.39
N ALA A 336 -0.98 10.47 7.73
CA ALA A 336 -0.10 11.62 7.56
C ALA A 336 0.55 11.60 6.19
N LYS A 337 0.68 12.78 5.55
CA LYS A 337 1.42 12.90 4.29
C LYS A 337 2.90 12.64 4.54
N MET A 338 3.49 11.77 3.74
CA MET A 338 4.93 11.53 3.74
C MET A 338 5.59 12.35 2.62
N ALA A 339 6.71 12.97 2.95
CA ALA A 339 7.51 13.73 2.01
C ALA A 339 8.98 13.29 2.11
N PRO A 340 9.77 13.44 1.02
CA PRO A 340 11.19 13.22 1.10
C PRO A 340 11.83 14.24 2.06
N ALA A 341 12.90 13.83 2.69
CA ALA A 341 13.70 14.75 3.48
C ALA A 341 14.21 15.90 2.59
N PRO A 342 14.32 17.15 3.09
CA PRO A 342 14.89 18.26 2.34
C PRO A 342 16.25 17.90 1.74
N SER A 343 16.56 18.45 0.55
CA SER A 343 17.83 18.18 -0.12
C SER A 343 19.04 18.73 0.66
N GLN A 344 18.84 19.85 1.34
CA GLN A 344 19.88 20.57 2.09
C GLN A 344 19.83 20.23 3.61
N ILE A 345 20.11 18.98 3.96
CA ILE A 345 20.22 18.57 5.36
C ILE A 345 21.71 18.49 5.71
N PRO A 346 22.14 19.04 6.87
CA PRO A 346 23.50 18.85 7.36
C PRO A 346 23.86 17.37 7.46
N ASN A 347 25.12 17.05 7.20
CA ASN A 347 25.65 15.68 7.36
C ASN A 347 26.13 15.40 8.78
N GLU A 348 26.23 16.44 9.61
CA GLU A 348 26.69 16.41 11.00
C GLU A 348 25.85 17.37 11.87
N GLY A 349 25.93 17.20 13.18
CA GLY A 349 25.16 17.95 14.14
C GLY A 349 24.36 17.02 15.06
N LEU A 350 23.31 17.52 15.70
CA LEU A 350 22.44 16.69 16.53
C LEU A 350 21.60 15.76 15.66
N TYR A 351 21.67 14.48 15.93
CA TYR A 351 20.94 13.44 15.21
C TYR A 351 19.47 13.42 15.64
N LEU A 352 18.54 13.58 14.70
CA LEU A 352 17.09 13.57 14.96
C LEU A 352 16.44 12.22 14.63
N GLY A 353 17.02 11.42 13.75
CA GLY A 353 16.45 10.16 13.32
C GLY A 353 16.77 9.83 11.86
N LYS A 354 16.00 8.89 11.29
CA LYS A 354 16.11 8.49 9.88
C LYS A 354 14.83 8.87 9.14
N SER A 355 14.95 9.56 8.01
CA SER A 355 13.87 9.68 7.04
C SER A 355 13.89 8.45 6.15
N VAL A 356 12.79 7.70 6.15
CA VAL A 356 12.58 6.58 5.22
C VAL A 356 11.48 7.00 4.25
N TYR A 357 11.86 7.17 3.00
CA TYR A 357 10.92 7.60 1.96
C TYR A 357 11.21 6.83 0.65
N ARG A 358 10.23 6.08 0.14
CA ARG A 358 10.35 5.28 -1.09
C ARG A 358 11.58 4.37 -1.11
N GLY A 359 11.80 3.59 -0.05
CA GLY A 359 12.94 2.68 0.09
C GLY A 359 14.29 3.36 0.38
N MET A 360 14.40 4.69 0.22
CA MET A 360 15.61 5.44 0.55
C MET A 360 15.61 5.79 2.04
N SER A 361 16.72 5.49 2.73
CA SER A 361 16.94 5.85 4.13
C SER A 361 18.03 6.90 4.23
N ARG A 362 17.74 8.04 4.87
CA ARG A 362 18.68 9.13 5.09
C ARG A 362 18.69 9.53 6.56
N LYS A 363 19.87 9.64 7.18
CA LYS A 363 20.02 10.20 8.53
C LYS A 363 19.73 11.70 8.48
N ILE A 364 19.01 12.18 9.48
CA ILE A 364 18.62 13.58 9.64
C ILE A 364 19.36 14.19 10.81
N TYR A 365 20.07 15.28 10.55
CA TYR A 365 20.77 16.05 11.54
C TYR A 365 20.29 17.49 11.52
N ILE A 366 20.40 18.19 12.65
CA ILE A 366 20.19 19.63 12.76
C ILE A 366 21.48 20.29 13.22
N SER A 367 21.88 21.37 12.56
CA SER A 367 23.08 22.12 12.92
C SER A 367 22.88 22.91 14.23
N ASP A 368 23.96 23.17 14.96
CA ASP A 368 23.92 24.00 16.18
C ASP A 368 23.39 25.43 15.87
N LYS A 369 23.69 25.95 14.68
CA LYS A 369 23.20 27.25 14.21
C LYS A 369 21.68 27.26 14.05
N ASP A 370 21.09 26.19 13.57
CA ASP A 370 19.63 26.11 13.40
C ASP A 370 18.93 25.83 14.72
N ARG A 371 19.57 25.11 15.64
CA ARG A 371 19.06 24.89 17.01
C ARG A 371 18.91 26.20 17.78
N ALA A 372 19.76 27.17 17.55
CA ALA A 372 19.67 28.51 18.19
C ALA A 372 18.37 29.26 17.85
N ARG A 373 17.62 28.81 16.83
CA ARG A 373 16.31 29.37 16.44
C ARG A 373 15.12 28.77 17.16
N HIS A 374 15.36 27.93 18.17
CA HIS A 374 14.37 27.16 18.92
C HIS A 374 13.73 26.03 18.13
N MET A 375 13.17 25.05 18.85
CA MET A 375 12.47 23.90 18.30
C MET A 375 11.14 23.71 19.03
N TYR A 376 10.09 23.46 18.28
CA TYR A 376 8.77 23.17 18.84
C TYR A 376 8.34 21.76 18.43
N ILE A 377 8.06 20.89 19.42
CA ILE A 377 7.72 19.47 19.21
C ILE A 377 6.30 19.24 19.66
N ILE A 378 5.44 18.80 18.72
CA ILE A 378 4.02 18.53 18.96
C ILE A 378 3.77 17.04 18.79
N GLY A 379 2.97 16.47 19.68
CA GLY A 379 2.50 15.08 19.57
C GLY A 379 1.48 14.76 20.65
N LYS A 380 0.63 13.77 20.40
CA LYS A 380 -0.31 13.24 21.40
C LYS A 380 0.46 12.56 22.55
N THR A 381 -0.22 12.33 23.68
CA THR A 381 0.32 11.51 24.77
C THR A 381 0.68 10.11 24.27
N GLY A 382 1.82 9.59 24.69
CA GLY A 382 2.32 8.26 24.26
C GLY A 382 3.01 8.22 22.90
N THR A 383 3.21 9.35 22.19
CA THR A 383 3.88 9.37 20.88
C THR A 383 5.41 9.47 20.93
N GLY A 384 6.00 9.45 22.14
CA GLY A 384 7.46 9.47 22.31
C GLY A 384 8.09 10.87 22.38
N LYS A 385 7.32 11.94 22.63
CA LYS A 385 7.89 13.31 22.73
C LYS A 385 9.01 13.42 23.77
N SER A 386 8.77 12.91 24.98
CA SER A 386 9.74 12.99 26.09
C SER A 386 10.97 12.13 25.79
N GLU A 387 10.79 10.94 25.22
CA GLU A 387 11.90 10.08 24.80
C GLU A 387 12.77 10.77 23.73
N PHE A 388 12.14 11.43 22.76
CA PHE A 388 12.84 12.19 21.73
C PHE A 388 13.64 13.37 22.31
N LEU A 389 13.06 14.11 23.27
CA LEU A 389 13.75 15.18 23.97
C LEU A 389 14.91 14.64 24.80
N MET A 390 14.72 13.55 25.53
CA MET A 390 15.79 12.90 26.31
C MET A 390 16.95 12.45 25.44
N ASP A 391 16.67 11.85 24.27
CA ASP A 391 17.72 11.44 23.33
C ASP A 391 18.55 12.64 22.85
N MET A 392 17.90 13.75 22.53
CA MET A 392 18.58 15.00 22.15
C MET A 392 19.47 15.53 23.28
N LEU A 393 18.98 15.54 24.53
CA LEU A 393 19.74 15.99 25.70
C LEU A 393 20.94 15.06 25.96
N LEU A 394 20.75 13.75 25.88
CA LEU A 394 21.81 12.77 26.06
C LEU A 394 22.94 12.91 25.03
N GLN A 395 22.59 13.22 23.78
CA GLN A 395 23.59 13.51 22.76
C GLN A 395 24.44 14.73 23.12
N ASP A 396 23.83 15.82 23.62
CA ASP A 396 24.53 17.03 24.06
C ASP A 396 25.38 16.77 25.30
N ILE A 397 24.87 16.05 26.30
CA ILE A 397 25.60 15.67 27.51
C ILE A 397 26.84 14.86 27.14
N ARG A 398 26.71 13.85 26.28
CA ARG A 398 27.81 13.02 25.79
C ARG A 398 28.84 13.81 24.96
N ALA A 399 28.38 14.84 24.27
CA ALA A 399 29.25 15.76 23.54
C ALA A 399 29.93 16.82 24.43
N GLY A 400 29.74 16.77 25.75
CA GLY A 400 30.34 17.71 26.70
C GLY A 400 29.64 19.06 26.77
N LYS A 401 28.47 19.23 26.15
CA LYS A 401 27.70 20.46 26.16
C LYS A 401 26.93 20.62 27.48
N GLY A 402 26.65 21.87 27.88
CA GLY A 402 25.74 22.18 28.97
C GLY A 402 24.27 22.06 28.54
N VAL A 403 23.43 21.51 29.40
CA VAL A 403 21.98 21.35 29.17
C VAL A 403 21.20 21.82 30.38
N CYS A 404 19.98 22.31 30.14
CA CYS A 404 19.00 22.58 31.19
C CYS A 404 17.71 21.87 30.79
N PHE A 405 17.22 21.00 31.67
CA PHE A 405 15.99 20.24 31.45
C PHE A 405 14.97 20.63 32.54
N ILE A 406 13.84 21.18 32.10
CA ILE A 406 12.73 21.56 33.00
C ILE A 406 11.56 20.64 32.67
N ASP A 407 11.23 19.76 33.60
CA ASP A 407 10.18 18.74 33.38
C ASP A 407 9.16 18.74 34.53
N PRO A 408 7.87 18.92 34.25
CA PRO A 408 6.81 18.81 35.23
C PRO A 408 6.31 17.36 35.47
N HIS A 409 6.92 16.33 34.83
CA HIS A 409 6.37 14.98 34.75
C HIS A 409 7.33 13.84 35.15
N ASP A 410 8.24 14.05 36.08
CA ASP A 410 9.15 13.04 36.66
C ASP A 410 10.05 12.27 35.66
N SER A 411 10.25 12.83 34.43
CA SER A 411 11.16 12.19 33.44
C SER A 411 12.63 12.47 33.76
N VAL A 412 12.94 13.38 34.66
CA VAL A 412 14.31 13.76 35.03
C VAL A 412 15.04 12.57 35.65
N GLU A 413 14.39 11.78 36.50
CA GLU A 413 15.01 10.63 37.17
C GLU A 413 15.51 9.62 36.15
N LYS A 414 14.74 9.37 35.08
CA LYS A 414 15.17 8.51 33.98
C LYS A 414 16.40 9.05 33.26
N LEU A 415 16.47 10.40 33.06
CA LEU A 415 17.62 11.02 32.41
C LEU A 415 18.90 10.82 33.22
N LEU A 416 18.81 10.91 34.58
CA LEU A 416 19.93 10.73 35.47
C LEU A 416 20.60 9.35 35.30
N GLU A 417 19.83 8.29 35.05
CA GLU A 417 20.35 6.93 34.84
C GLU A 417 21.27 6.81 33.62
N TYR A 418 21.12 7.70 32.63
CA TYR A 418 21.85 7.65 31.37
C TYR A 418 23.02 8.66 31.30
N ILE A 419 23.22 9.46 32.34
CA ILE A 419 24.31 10.43 32.38
C ILE A 419 25.64 9.69 32.54
N PRO A 420 26.65 9.97 31.71
CA PRO A 420 27.98 9.38 31.85
C PRO A 420 28.60 9.64 33.25
N PRO A 421 29.22 8.67 33.88
CA PRO A 421 29.83 8.83 35.21
C PRO A 421 30.79 10.03 35.31
N GLU A 422 31.51 10.34 34.23
CA GLU A 422 32.45 11.46 34.14
C GLU A 422 31.77 12.85 34.24
N ARG A 423 30.44 12.87 34.02
CA ARG A 423 29.65 14.06 34.09
C ARG A 423 28.76 14.13 35.34
N ALA A 424 28.88 13.15 36.23
CA ALA A 424 27.99 13.08 37.41
C ALA A 424 28.18 14.27 38.36
N GLU A 425 29.43 14.77 38.51
CA GLU A 425 29.73 15.92 39.34
C GLU A 425 29.22 17.26 38.75
N ASP A 426 28.91 17.32 37.44
CA ASP A 426 28.38 18.48 36.77
C ASP A 426 26.84 18.61 36.94
N VAL A 427 26.19 17.60 37.53
CA VAL A 427 24.73 17.52 37.60
C VAL A 427 24.20 18.32 38.77
N ILE A 428 23.34 19.28 38.48
CA ILE A 428 22.55 19.99 39.47
C ILE A 428 21.09 19.53 39.34
N TYR A 429 20.64 18.71 40.31
CA TYR A 429 19.26 18.23 40.36
C TYR A 429 18.45 19.07 41.33
N PHE A 430 17.61 19.95 40.78
CA PHE A 430 16.73 20.82 41.56
C PHE A 430 15.31 20.25 41.59
N ASN A 431 14.92 19.67 42.74
CA ASN A 431 13.59 19.18 43.01
C ASN A 431 12.92 19.98 44.13
N PRO A 432 11.99 20.92 43.82
CA PRO A 432 11.31 21.72 44.84
C PRO A 432 10.43 20.89 45.77
N ALA A 433 10.05 19.66 45.38
CA ALA A 433 9.24 18.79 46.21
C ALA A 433 10.05 17.94 47.21
N ASP A 434 11.38 17.94 47.09
CA ASP A 434 12.26 17.24 48.03
C ASP A 434 12.39 18.03 49.33
N THR A 435 11.61 17.60 50.33
CA THR A 435 11.62 18.22 51.68
C THR A 435 12.76 17.70 52.54
N ASP A 436 13.35 16.56 52.22
CA ASP A 436 14.43 15.96 52.99
C ASP A 436 15.79 16.61 52.67
N ARG A 437 15.92 17.13 51.47
CA ARG A 437 17.14 17.77 50.95
C ARG A 437 16.78 19.07 50.23
N PRO A 438 16.21 20.06 50.91
CA PRO A 438 15.78 21.30 50.29
C PRO A 438 17.00 22.05 49.73
N MET A 439 16.93 22.40 48.46
CA MET A 439 17.96 23.24 47.82
C MET A 439 17.62 24.71 48.03
N GLY A 440 18.51 25.42 48.74
CA GLY A 440 18.40 26.86 48.91
C GLY A 440 18.84 27.61 47.66
N LEU A 441 18.05 28.60 47.27
CA LEU A 441 18.41 29.53 46.20
C LEU A 441 18.56 30.92 46.82
N ASN A 442 19.80 31.45 46.90
CA ASN A 442 20.01 32.80 47.30
C ASN A 442 19.66 33.77 46.17
N MET A 443 18.49 34.40 46.27
CA MET A 443 18.02 35.34 45.26
C MET A 443 18.77 36.67 45.25
N LEU A 444 19.55 36.97 46.33
CA LEU A 444 20.34 38.19 46.46
C LEU A 444 21.81 37.98 46.07
N GLU A 445 22.19 36.81 45.55
CA GLU A 445 23.57 36.56 45.12
C GLU A 445 23.92 37.42 43.90
N ALA A 446 24.91 38.27 44.03
CA ALA A 446 25.51 39.06 42.98
C ALA A 446 27.03 38.91 43.03
N ARG A 447 27.65 38.54 41.91
CA ARG A 447 29.09 38.31 41.82
C ARG A 447 29.89 39.59 41.61
N MET A 448 29.26 40.61 40.99
CA MET A 448 29.85 41.90 40.68
C MET A 448 28.95 43.03 41.17
N GLU A 449 29.56 44.19 41.47
CA GLU A 449 28.82 45.35 42.00
C GLU A 449 27.71 45.82 41.03
N GLU A 450 27.96 45.76 39.75
CA GLU A 450 27.02 46.11 38.69
C GLU A 450 25.79 45.20 38.67
N GLU A 451 25.94 43.93 39.05
CA GLU A 451 24.84 42.98 39.09
C GLU A 451 23.86 43.21 40.22
N LYS A 452 24.28 43.84 41.33
CA LYS A 452 23.43 44.11 42.50
C LYS A 452 22.19 44.93 42.15
N GLN A 453 22.34 45.95 41.30
CA GLN A 453 21.22 46.75 40.83
C GLN A 453 20.26 45.95 39.93
N PHE A 454 20.80 45.09 39.09
CA PHE A 454 20.02 44.21 38.25
C PHE A 454 19.21 43.20 39.07
N VAL A 455 19.86 42.54 40.04
CA VAL A 455 19.22 41.58 40.95
C VAL A 455 18.10 42.25 41.74
N ALA A 456 18.37 43.40 42.35
CA ALA A 456 17.37 44.16 43.10
C ALA A 456 16.16 44.57 42.22
N SER A 457 16.42 45.03 41.01
CA SER A 457 15.37 45.38 40.05
C SER A 457 14.56 44.17 39.58
N SER A 458 15.22 43.05 39.39
CA SER A 458 14.57 41.78 38.98
C SER A 458 13.62 41.27 40.07
N ILE A 459 14.03 41.31 41.33
CA ILE A 459 13.19 40.93 42.46
C ILE A 459 12.00 41.87 42.61
N ILE A 460 12.20 43.18 42.48
CA ILE A 460 11.10 44.16 42.52
C ILE A 460 10.10 43.88 41.38
N ASN A 461 10.58 43.59 40.16
CA ASN A 461 9.73 43.23 39.03
C ASN A 461 8.97 41.92 39.28
N LEU A 462 9.60 40.93 39.90
CA LEU A 462 8.95 39.71 40.32
C LEU A 462 7.82 39.98 41.34
N MET A 463 8.08 40.82 42.33
CA MET A 463 7.06 41.27 43.30
C MET A 463 5.86 41.93 42.60
N TYR A 464 6.09 42.84 41.66
CA TYR A 464 5.01 43.38 40.83
C TYR A 464 4.23 42.32 40.12
N LYS A 465 4.91 41.38 39.44
CA LYS A 465 4.26 40.33 38.68
C LYS A 465 3.40 39.43 39.56
N LEU A 466 3.82 39.15 40.79
CA LEU A 466 3.11 38.25 41.69
C LEU A 466 1.98 38.95 42.48
N TYR A 467 2.19 40.20 42.92
CA TYR A 467 1.29 40.84 43.87
C TYR A 467 0.58 42.08 43.31
N ASP A 468 1.09 42.72 42.27
CA ASP A 468 0.47 43.89 41.65
C ASP A 468 0.67 43.91 40.12
N PRO A 469 0.19 42.88 39.41
CA PRO A 469 0.41 42.75 37.97
C PRO A 469 -0.20 43.90 37.15
N HIS A 470 -1.22 44.55 37.69
CA HIS A 470 -1.92 45.67 37.03
C HIS A 470 -1.46 47.06 37.56
N LYS A 471 -0.42 47.09 38.40
CA LYS A 471 0.11 48.34 39.01
C LYS A 471 -0.99 49.18 39.66
N THR A 472 -1.82 48.54 40.49
CA THR A 472 -2.95 49.15 41.19
C THR A 472 -2.53 50.03 42.36
N GLY A 473 -1.22 50.07 42.67
CA GLY A 473 -0.66 50.86 43.73
C GLY A 473 -0.43 50.11 45.06
N ILE A 474 -0.63 48.80 45.07
CA ILE A 474 -0.27 47.94 46.20
C ILE A 474 1.24 48.01 46.43
N ILE A 475 2.00 47.91 45.29
CA ILE A 475 3.45 48.15 45.30
C ILE A 475 3.71 49.55 44.74
N GLY A 476 4.03 50.45 45.60
CA GLY A 476 4.28 51.85 45.22
C GLY A 476 5.74 52.24 45.34
N PRO A 477 6.10 53.52 44.93
CA PRO A 477 7.49 54.00 44.94
C PRO A 477 8.19 53.95 46.30
N ARG A 478 7.43 54.08 47.38
CA ARG A 478 8.00 53.97 48.73
C ARG A 478 8.41 52.53 49.06
N PHE A 479 7.63 51.58 48.67
CA PHE A 479 7.96 50.18 48.84
C PHE A 479 9.19 49.81 48.00
N GLU A 480 9.21 50.20 46.71
CA GLU A 480 10.37 49.96 45.84
C GLU A 480 11.66 50.56 46.44
N HIS A 481 11.60 51.77 46.89
CA HIS A 481 12.76 52.46 47.49
C HIS A 481 13.26 51.74 48.74
N ALA A 482 12.35 51.41 49.64
CA ALA A 482 12.68 50.71 50.88
C ALA A 482 13.28 49.34 50.65
N ILE A 483 12.65 48.49 49.77
CA ILE A 483 13.10 47.14 49.53
C ILE A 483 14.40 47.14 48.73
N ARG A 484 14.57 48.06 47.77
CA ARG A 484 15.82 48.24 47.03
C ARG A 484 16.99 48.54 47.94
N ASN A 485 16.85 49.53 48.85
CA ASN A 485 17.87 49.89 49.80
C ASN A 485 18.19 48.76 50.77
N ALA A 486 17.17 48.04 51.25
CA ALA A 486 17.39 46.87 52.10
C ALA A 486 18.19 45.77 51.37
N MET A 487 17.79 45.40 50.13
CA MET A 487 18.52 44.43 49.33
C MET A 487 19.95 44.87 49.06
N MET A 488 20.15 46.15 48.66
CA MET A 488 21.50 46.66 48.42
C MET A 488 22.37 46.60 49.66
N THR A 489 21.80 46.82 50.83
CA THR A 489 22.52 46.74 52.11
C THR A 489 22.89 45.30 52.44
N VAL A 490 21.95 44.35 52.26
CA VAL A 490 22.21 42.91 52.50
C VAL A 490 23.27 42.36 51.53
N MET A 491 23.22 42.74 50.26
CA MET A 491 24.19 42.36 49.28
C MET A 491 25.61 42.88 49.43
N VAL A 492 25.87 43.77 50.43
CA VAL A 492 27.24 44.17 50.75
C VAL A 492 28.06 43.04 51.33
N GLU A 493 27.39 42.11 52.04
CA GLU A 493 28.04 40.93 52.63
C GLU A 493 27.85 39.75 51.71
N PRO A 494 28.98 39.15 51.23
CA PRO A 494 28.88 37.98 50.34
C PRO A 494 28.14 36.83 51.00
N GLY A 495 27.16 36.25 50.28
CA GLY A 495 26.36 35.12 50.77
C GLY A 495 25.23 35.49 51.74
N ALA A 496 25.01 36.76 52.04
CA ALA A 496 23.87 37.20 52.83
C ALA A 496 22.56 36.99 52.06
N THR A 497 21.48 36.62 52.78
CA THR A 497 20.16 36.29 52.19
C THR A 497 19.07 37.21 52.77
#